data_a2bafc6f9a8e83006ce1531e90ceb386
#
_entry.id   a2bafc6f9a8e83006ce1531e90ceb386
#
_cell.length_a   1.000
_cell.length_b   1.000
_cell.length_c   1.000
_cell.angle_alpha   90.00
_cell.angle_beta   90.00
_cell.angle_gamma   90.00
#
_symmetry.space_group_name_H-M   'P 1'
#
loop_
_entity.id
_entity.type
_entity.pdbx_description
1 polymer ?
#
loop_
_entity_poly.entity_id
_entity_poly.type
_entity_poly.pdbx_seq_one_letter_code
_entity_poly.pdbx_strand_id
1 'polypeptide(L)'
;MENTQIRYAKLLLDYCLEIKPGDKLYIATSMLAEPLIREVYRYATQLGAQTEIDFQFSGKSKMFFDNAPDELLTSEPVFHKKALEEFDAYLNIRAPYNLNETSNIDPEKRKKRSEALQEINNIYFERTADRHAPGALRRCLCQYPTEASAQKANMSLEEYSAFVYQACHLNAENPKAEWLKIREDQQRIKEYLDKVKEMQYKSDKTDIRFSVEGRTWINSDGQANMPSGEVFSAPVEDSVNGKVYFSYPSIYMGRDVSGISLWVENGKIIKWDAEEGGEVLDQVFSIAGANYFGEVAIGTNYNIRQSTRNILFDEKIGGTIHMAVGQSYKQCGGLNRSSIHWDMITDMTESGQIYADGKLIYEKGKFLI
;
A
#
# COMPACT_ATOMS: atom_id res chain seq x y z
N MET A 1 14.57 13.10 -24.97
CA MET A 1 13.52 12.49 -24.14
C MET A 1 13.06 13.49 -23.08
N GLU A 2 11.77 13.57 -22.80
CA GLU A 2 11.23 14.40 -21.74
C GLU A 2 11.84 13.99 -20.37
N ASN A 3 12.12 14.94 -19.50
CA ASN A 3 12.70 14.70 -18.18
C ASN A 3 11.78 13.76 -17.36
N THR A 4 12.36 12.81 -16.64
CA THR A 4 11.63 11.81 -15.83
C THR A 4 10.68 12.46 -14.82
N GLN A 5 11.04 13.61 -14.22
CA GLN A 5 10.17 14.32 -13.29
C GLN A 5 8.92 14.88 -13.98
N ILE A 6 9.04 15.37 -15.20
CA ILE A 6 7.89 15.85 -16.00
C ILE A 6 6.96 14.67 -16.31
N ARG A 7 7.49 13.53 -16.69
CA ARG A 7 6.70 12.32 -16.99
C ARG A 7 6.01 11.79 -15.74
N TYR A 8 6.70 11.85 -14.59
CA TYR A 8 6.11 11.45 -13.32
C TYR A 8 4.98 12.41 -12.92
N ALA A 9 5.20 13.72 -13.01
CA ALA A 9 4.16 14.70 -12.74
C ALA A 9 2.91 14.50 -13.62
N LYS A 10 3.10 14.27 -14.93
CA LYS A 10 1.99 13.97 -15.85
C LYS A 10 1.26 12.67 -15.47
N LEU A 11 1.98 11.60 -15.15
CA LEU A 11 1.36 10.35 -14.70
C LEU A 11 0.50 10.56 -13.46
N LEU A 12 1.02 11.28 -12.46
CA LEU A 12 0.31 11.55 -11.21
C LEU A 12 -0.94 12.41 -11.42
N LEU A 13 -0.89 13.42 -12.28
CA LEU A 13 -2.00 14.36 -12.47
C LEU A 13 -3.01 13.89 -13.51
N ASP A 14 -2.58 13.28 -14.64
CA ASP A 14 -3.47 12.87 -15.73
C ASP A 14 -4.09 11.50 -15.53
N TYR A 15 -3.40 10.61 -14.78
CA TYR A 15 -3.83 9.23 -14.58
C TYR A 15 -4.25 8.95 -13.14
N CYS A 16 -3.36 9.24 -12.17
CA CYS A 16 -3.67 8.88 -10.78
C CYS A 16 -4.77 9.75 -10.20
N LEU A 17 -4.68 11.05 -10.37
CA LEU A 17 -5.60 12.02 -9.78
C LEU A 17 -6.67 12.54 -10.75
N GLU A 18 -6.46 12.40 -12.06
CA GLU A 18 -7.39 12.90 -13.09
C GLU A 18 -7.79 14.36 -12.86
N ILE A 19 -6.78 15.21 -12.67
CA ILE A 19 -6.95 16.64 -12.34
C ILE A 19 -7.71 17.38 -13.45
N LYS A 20 -8.67 18.19 -13.05
CA LYS A 20 -9.53 19.01 -13.92
C LYS A 20 -9.33 20.49 -13.62
N PRO A 21 -9.65 21.36 -14.60
CA PRO A 21 -9.67 22.80 -14.35
C PRO A 21 -10.61 23.17 -13.20
N GLY A 22 -10.09 23.98 -12.26
CA GLY A 22 -10.81 24.39 -11.05
C GLY A 22 -10.66 23.47 -9.86
N ASP A 23 -10.07 22.26 -10.01
CA ASP A 23 -9.80 21.37 -8.88
C ASP A 23 -8.86 22.03 -7.86
N LYS A 24 -9.08 21.75 -6.60
CA LYS A 24 -8.17 22.08 -5.51
C LYS A 24 -7.31 20.87 -5.20
N LEU A 25 -5.99 20.99 -5.42
CA LEU A 25 -4.99 19.94 -5.18
C LEU A 25 -4.21 20.24 -3.91
N TYR A 26 -4.30 19.36 -2.92
CA TYR A 26 -3.45 19.37 -1.73
C TYR A 26 -2.30 18.40 -1.89
N ILE A 27 -1.07 18.84 -1.63
CA ILE A 27 0.15 18.03 -1.71
C ILE A 27 0.84 18.01 -0.36
N ALA A 28 1.09 16.81 0.18
CA ALA A 28 1.92 16.61 1.36
C ALA A 28 3.22 15.90 0.99
N THR A 29 4.36 16.49 1.35
CA THR A 29 5.67 15.93 1.01
C THR A 29 6.79 16.52 1.88
N SER A 30 8.03 16.11 1.64
CA SER A 30 9.22 16.76 2.18
C SER A 30 9.98 17.57 1.13
N MET A 31 10.88 18.44 1.57
CA MET A 31 11.73 19.25 0.68
C MET A 31 12.62 18.39 -0.24
N LEU A 32 12.87 17.12 0.10
CA LEU A 32 13.67 16.22 -0.75
C LEU A 32 12.99 15.94 -2.09
N ALA A 33 11.67 16.05 -2.17
CA ALA A 33 10.93 15.86 -3.42
C ALA A 33 10.79 17.16 -4.26
N GLU A 34 11.51 18.25 -3.93
CA GLU A 34 11.41 19.51 -4.65
C GLU A 34 11.53 19.36 -6.18
N PRO A 35 12.46 18.55 -6.74
CA PRO A 35 12.54 18.40 -8.19
C PRO A 35 11.25 17.88 -8.84
N LEU A 36 10.55 16.95 -8.20
CA LEU A 36 9.25 16.45 -8.68
C LEU A 36 8.16 17.48 -8.43
N ILE A 37 8.13 18.12 -7.27
CA ILE A 37 7.12 19.11 -6.92
C ILE A 37 7.10 20.30 -7.87
N ARG A 38 8.26 20.76 -8.33
CA ARG A 38 8.33 21.83 -9.35
C ARG A 38 7.56 21.47 -10.62
N GLU A 39 7.69 20.23 -11.07
CA GLU A 39 7.00 19.76 -12.28
C GLU A 39 5.51 19.49 -12.01
N VAL A 40 5.17 18.93 -10.85
CA VAL A 40 3.76 18.75 -10.44
C VAL A 40 3.05 20.11 -10.34
N TYR A 41 3.65 21.08 -9.67
CA TYR A 41 3.07 22.42 -9.52
C TYR A 41 2.90 23.12 -10.87
N ARG A 42 3.95 23.09 -11.71
CA ARG A 42 3.89 23.67 -13.06
C ARG A 42 2.74 23.06 -13.87
N TYR A 43 2.66 21.74 -13.90
CA TYR A 43 1.67 21.05 -14.71
C TYR A 43 0.25 21.18 -14.12
N ALA A 44 0.06 21.12 -12.81
CA ALA A 44 -1.22 21.40 -12.16
C ALA A 44 -1.73 22.82 -12.48
N THR A 45 -0.84 23.82 -12.45
CA THR A 45 -1.17 25.19 -12.84
C THR A 45 -1.60 25.28 -14.30
N GLN A 46 -0.91 24.58 -15.22
CA GLN A 46 -1.29 24.51 -16.63
C GLN A 46 -2.67 23.85 -16.85
N LEU A 47 -3.02 22.87 -16.02
CA LEU A 47 -4.33 22.22 -16.00
C LEU A 47 -5.42 23.10 -15.36
N GLY A 48 -5.06 24.23 -14.75
CA GLY A 48 -6.01 25.16 -14.10
C GLY A 48 -6.40 24.74 -12.68
N ALA A 49 -5.59 23.91 -12.00
CA ALA A 49 -5.82 23.52 -10.62
C ALA A 49 -5.25 24.54 -9.63
N GLN A 50 -5.95 24.77 -8.51
CA GLN A 50 -5.43 25.49 -7.34
C GLN A 50 -4.62 24.51 -6.49
N THR A 51 -3.33 24.79 -6.28
CA THR A 51 -2.42 23.85 -5.62
C THR A 51 -1.84 24.42 -4.33
N GLU A 52 -2.04 23.70 -3.22
CA GLU A 52 -1.46 23.99 -1.91
C GLU A 52 -0.48 22.89 -1.51
N ILE A 53 0.65 23.26 -0.91
CA ILE A 53 1.73 22.31 -0.59
C ILE A 53 2.12 22.42 0.88
N ASP A 54 2.02 21.30 1.60
CA ASP A 54 2.55 21.15 2.96
C ASP A 54 3.92 20.47 2.90
N PHE A 55 4.97 21.27 3.09
CA PHE A 55 6.33 20.77 3.15
C PHE A 55 6.74 20.35 4.57
N GLN A 56 7.34 19.17 4.65
CA GLN A 56 7.99 18.69 5.85
C GLN A 56 9.51 18.89 5.73
N PHE A 57 10.13 19.37 6.80
CA PHE A 57 11.58 19.46 6.94
C PHE A 57 12.11 18.34 7.86
N SER A 58 13.41 18.08 7.80
CA SER A 58 14.06 17.05 8.61
C SER A 58 13.84 17.27 10.11
N GLY A 59 13.37 16.25 10.81
CA GLY A 59 13.13 16.28 12.25
C GLY A 59 11.81 16.93 12.67
N LYS A 60 10.94 17.38 11.73
CA LYS A 60 9.65 18.05 12.06
C LYS A 60 8.82 17.24 13.02
N SER A 61 8.63 15.94 12.73
CA SER A 61 7.80 15.06 13.56
C SER A 61 8.44 14.85 14.95
N LYS A 62 9.72 14.57 14.99
CA LYS A 62 10.43 14.39 16.27
C LYS A 62 10.40 15.66 17.12
N MET A 63 10.68 16.83 16.54
CA MET A 63 10.60 18.12 17.24
C MET A 63 9.21 18.38 17.80
N PHE A 64 8.16 18.05 17.06
CA PHE A 64 6.79 18.17 17.54
C PHE A 64 6.58 17.31 18.79
N PHE A 65 6.87 16.03 18.75
CA PHE A 65 6.64 15.13 19.89
C PHE A 65 7.53 15.43 21.10
N ASP A 66 8.77 15.88 20.87
CA ASP A 66 9.70 16.23 21.97
C ASP A 66 9.25 17.48 22.73
N ASN A 67 8.61 18.45 22.06
CA ASN A 67 8.34 19.77 22.60
C ASN A 67 6.85 20.10 22.81
N ALA A 68 5.91 19.33 22.19
CA ALA A 68 4.50 19.61 22.30
C ALA A 68 3.98 19.39 23.73
N PRO A 69 3.31 20.38 24.34
CA PRO A 69 2.50 20.15 25.55
C PRO A 69 1.28 19.29 25.21
N ASP A 70 0.62 18.75 26.24
CA ASP A 70 -0.51 17.83 26.06
C ASP A 70 -1.66 18.45 25.27
N GLU A 71 -1.94 19.73 25.48
CA GLU A 71 -3.00 20.46 24.75
C GLU A 71 -2.72 20.50 23.24
N LEU A 72 -1.44 20.61 22.84
CA LEU A 72 -1.07 20.60 21.44
C LEU A 72 -1.07 19.19 20.85
N LEU A 73 -0.67 18.18 21.62
CA LEU A 73 -0.75 16.78 21.22
C LEU A 73 -2.20 16.36 20.91
N THR A 74 -3.16 16.86 21.66
CA THR A 74 -4.59 16.56 21.52
C THR A 74 -5.34 17.50 20.59
N SER A 75 -4.69 18.55 20.08
CA SER A 75 -5.33 19.49 19.14
C SER A 75 -5.37 18.92 17.71
N GLU A 76 -6.38 19.32 16.94
CA GLU A 76 -6.46 18.98 15.51
C GLU A 76 -5.57 19.91 14.67
N PRO A 77 -4.87 19.41 13.65
CA PRO A 77 -4.15 20.25 12.70
C PRO A 77 -5.14 20.90 11.73
N VAL A 78 -5.48 22.17 12.01
CA VAL A 78 -6.54 22.93 11.33
C VAL A 78 -6.38 22.94 9.81
N PHE A 79 -5.16 23.21 9.31
CA PHE A 79 -4.91 23.27 7.87
C PHE A 79 -5.11 21.91 7.20
N HIS A 80 -4.58 20.84 7.80
CA HIS A 80 -4.73 19.49 7.26
C HIS A 80 -6.19 19.02 7.25
N LYS A 81 -6.93 19.27 8.35
CA LYS A 81 -8.37 18.98 8.43
C LYS A 81 -9.12 19.67 7.31
N LYS A 82 -8.91 20.99 7.15
CA LYS A 82 -9.57 21.77 6.12
C LYS A 82 -9.24 21.30 4.70
N ALA A 83 -7.98 20.89 4.45
CA ALA A 83 -7.60 20.34 3.17
C ALA A 83 -8.35 19.03 2.88
N LEU A 84 -8.48 18.13 3.86
CA LEU A 84 -9.24 16.89 3.68
C LEU A 84 -10.75 17.10 3.55
N GLU A 85 -11.31 18.18 4.10
CA GLU A 85 -12.73 18.54 3.97
C GLU A 85 -13.08 19.20 2.63
N GLU A 86 -12.21 20.06 2.11
CA GLU A 86 -12.59 21.00 1.02
C GLU A 86 -11.87 20.76 -0.32
N PHE A 87 -10.79 19.97 -0.35
CA PHE A 87 -10.03 19.76 -1.58
C PHE A 87 -10.60 18.59 -2.40
N ASP A 88 -10.32 18.60 -3.70
CA ASP A 88 -10.82 17.62 -4.68
C ASP A 88 -9.81 16.50 -4.90
N ALA A 89 -8.53 16.80 -4.69
CA ALA A 89 -7.44 15.85 -4.88
C ALA A 89 -6.36 15.97 -3.79
N TYR A 90 -5.79 14.83 -3.40
CA TYR A 90 -4.72 14.73 -2.42
C TYR A 90 -3.56 13.89 -2.96
N LEU A 91 -2.39 14.50 -3.10
CA LEU A 91 -1.15 13.84 -3.48
C LEU A 91 -0.22 13.75 -2.27
N ASN A 92 0.05 12.53 -1.82
CA ASN A 92 1.05 12.27 -0.80
C ASN A 92 2.32 11.72 -1.46
N ILE A 93 3.41 12.49 -1.46
CA ILE A 93 4.70 12.05 -2.00
C ILE A 93 5.60 11.70 -0.83
N ARG A 94 5.82 10.41 -0.61
CA ARG A 94 6.78 9.93 0.38
C ARG A 94 8.20 10.24 -0.06
N ALA A 95 8.89 11.09 0.68
CA ALA A 95 10.29 11.44 0.49
C ALA A 95 10.98 11.58 1.87
N PRO A 96 11.20 10.48 2.60
CA PRO A 96 11.68 10.52 3.98
C PRO A 96 13.13 10.97 4.08
N TYR A 97 13.43 11.84 5.05
CA TYR A 97 14.80 12.13 5.48
C TYR A 97 15.40 10.99 6.30
N ASN A 98 14.58 10.40 7.17
CA ASN A 98 14.96 9.32 8.06
C ASN A 98 13.74 8.44 8.35
N LEU A 99 13.82 7.15 8.03
CA LEU A 99 12.73 6.21 8.27
C LEU A 99 12.51 5.90 9.75
N ASN A 100 13.50 6.17 10.59
CA ASN A 100 13.46 5.92 12.03
C ASN A 100 13.25 7.19 12.86
N GLU A 101 12.88 8.33 12.25
CA GLU A 101 12.75 9.63 12.93
C GLU A 101 11.84 9.57 14.16
N THR A 102 10.79 8.75 14.09
CA THR A 102 9.79 8.65 15.17
C THR A 102 9.87 7.35 15.97
N SER A 103 10.87 6.50 15.76
CA SER A 103 10.94 5.16 16.39
C SER A 103 10.98 5.19 17.91
N ASN A 104 11.61 6.21 18.50
CA ASN A 104 11.82 6.36 19.95
C ASN A 104 10.88 7.40 20.59
N ILE A 105 9.72 7.69 19.96
CA ILE A 105 8.71 8.58 20.55
C ILE A 105 8.00 7.84 21.67
N ASP A 106 7.75 8.55 22.80
CA ASP A 106 6.95 8.06 23.91
C ASP A 106 5.61 7.49 23.42
N PRO A 107 5.31 6.21 23.72
CA PRO A 107 4.06 5.56 23.30
C PRO A 107 2.81 6.30 23.75
N GLU A 108 2.79 6.91 24.95
CA GLU A 108 1.64 7.66 25.45
C GLU A 108 1.38 8.95 24.65
N LYS A 109 2.45 9.68 24.29
CA LYS A 109 2.34 10.85 23.41
C LYS A 109 1.83 10.45 22.03
N ARG A 110 2.31 9.31 21.47
CA ARG A 110 1.87 8.78 20.19
C ARG A 110 0.39 8.40 20.24
N LYS A 111 -0.06 7.75 21.31
CA LYS A 111 -1.45 7.38 21.53
C LYS A 111 -2.35 8.62 21.58
N LYS A 112 -2.04 9.62 22.43
CA LYS A 112 -2.78 10.89 22.54
C LYS A 112 -2.92 11.56 21.15
N ARG A 113 -1.84 11.61 20.37
CA ARG A 113 -1.85 12.19 19.04
C ARG A 113 -2.71 11.41 18.06
N SER A 114 -2.65 10.08 18.09
CA SER A 114 -3.46 9.20 17.24
C SER A 114 -4.96 9.35 17.52
N GLU A 115 -5.34 9.43 18.79
CA GLU A 115 -6.73 9.67 19.22
C GLU A 115 -7.24 11.05 18.73
N ALA A 116 -6.43 12.09 18.85
CA ALA A 116 -6.77 13.44 18.36
C ALA A 116 -6.96 13.51 16.82
N LEU A 117 -6.32 12.61 16.07
CA LEU A 117 -6.43 12.55 14.62
C LEU A 117 -7.57 11.64 14.13
N GLN A 118 -8.31 10.99 15.01
CA GLN A 118 -9.32 10.00 14.63
C GLN A 118 -10.42 10.60 13.74
N GLU A 119 -10.93 11.80 14.06
CA GLU A 119 -11.95 12.46 13.24
C GLU A 119 -11.41 12.80 11.85
N ILE A 120 -10.21 13.32 11.76
CA ILE A 120 -9.54 13.64 10.50
C ILE A 120 -9.33 12.39 9.63
N ASN A 121 -8.93 11.28 10.26
CA ASN A 121 -8.80 10.00 9.56
C ASN A 121 -10.16 9.48 9.07
N ASN A 122 -11.24 9.66 9.84
CA ASN A 122 -12.59 9.30 9.40
C ASN A 122 -13.01 10.11 8.16
N ILE A 123 -12.82 11.44 8.16
CA ILE A 123 -13.07 12.30 7.00
C ILE A 123 -12.28 11.80 5.78
N TYR A 124 -11.00 11.52 5.96
CA TYR A 124 -10.15 10.98 4.89
C TYR A 124 -10.71 9.67 4.32
N PHE A 125 -11.01 8.69 5.17
CA PHE A 125 -11.52 7.39 4.74
C PHE A 125 -12.89 7.48 4.08
N GLU A 126 -13.79 8.32 4.59
CA GLU A 126 -15.11 8.53 3.99
C GLU A 126 -15.01 9.16 2.60
N ARG A 127 -14.23 10.23 2.46
CA ARG A 127 -14.09 10.94 1.19
C ARG A 127 -13.25 10.21 0.13
N THR A 128 -12.42 9.25 0.55
CA THR A 128 -11.58 8.45 -0.37
C THR A 128 -12.14 7.05 -0.65
N ALA A 129 -13.26 6.67 -0.03
CA ALA A 129 -13.86 5.34 -0.16
C ALA A 129 -14.31 5.00 -1.59
N ASP A 130 -14.92 5.97 -2.27
CA ASP A 130 -15.28 5.88 -3.68
C ASP A 130 -14.87 7.17 -4.38
N ARG A 131 -13.83 7.07 -5.21
CA ARG A 131 -13.27 8.20 -5.94
C ARG A 131 -14.21 8.86 -6.95
N HIS A 132 -15.30 8.17 -7.32
CA HIS A 132 -16.30 8.66 -8.27
C HIS A 132 -17.53 9.26 -7.60
N ALA A 133 -17.64 9.16 -6.28
CA ALA A 133 -18.74 9.74 -5.54
C ALA A 133 -18.73 11.28 -5.61
N PRO A 134 -19.90 11.93 -5.56
CA PRO A 134 -19.95 13.39 -5.43
C PRO A 134 -19.21 13.87 -4.18
N GLY A 135 -18.30 14.85 -4.34
CA GLY A 135 -17.49 15.35 -3.24
C GLY A 135 -16.36 14.42 -2.77
N ALA A 136 -16.03 13.38 -3.55
CA ALA A 136 -14.90 12.51 -3.26
C ALA A 136 -13.57 13.27 -3.25
N LEU A 137 -12.65 12.83 -2.41
CA LEU A 137 -11.25 13.23 -2.42
C LEU A 137 -10.45 12.19 -3.20
N ARG A 138 -10.06 12.50 -4.43
CA ARG A 138 -9.20 11.61 -5.23
C ARG A 138 -7.80 11.65 -4.65
N ARG A 139 -7.31 10.50 -4.17
CA ARG A 139 -6.01 10.42 -3.53
C ARG A 139 -5.00 9.63 -4.34
N CYS A 140 -3.73 9.98 -4.23
CA CYS A 140 -2.62 9.15 -4.67
C CYS A 140 -1.45 9.24 -3.68
N LEU A 141 -0.94 8.08 -3.27
CA LEU A 141 0.30 7.94 -2.54
C LEU A 141 1.39 7.51 -3.51
N CYS A 142 2.51 8.22 -3.56
CA CYS A 142 3.66 7.82 -4.36
C CYS A 142 4.98 8.00 -3.61
N GLN A 143 6.04 7.43 -4.16
CA GLN A 143 7.38 7.47 -3.60
C GLN A 143 8.28 8.36 -4.46
N TYR A 144 9.01 9.29 -3.83
CA TYR A 144 10.17 9.96 -4.41
C TYR A 144 11.45 9.34 -3.84
N PRO A 145 12.47 9.02 -4.67
CA PRO A 145 13.69 8.39 -4.19
C PRO A 145 14.47 9.28 -3.22
N THR A 146 14.89 8.72 -2.08
CA THR A 146 15.73 9.37 -1.09
C THR A 146 16.82 8.43 -0.60
N GLU A 147 17.91 8.98 -0.05
CA GLU A 147 19.00 8.19 0.54
C GLU A 147 18.48 7.23 1.64
N ALA A 148 17.58 7.71 2.50
CA ALA A 148 17.02 6.88 3.56
C ALA A 148 16.28 5.64 3.01
N SER A 149 15.54 5.80 1.92
CA SER A 149 14.83 4.69 1.27
C SER A 149 15.79 3.77 0.51
N ALA A 150 16.79 4.33 -0.15
CA ALA A 150 17.82 3.58 -0.87
C ALA A 150 18.63 2.69 0.09
N GLN A 151 19.09 3.25 1.22
CA GLN A 151 19.79 2.48 2.26
C GLN A 151 18.93 1.35 2.83
N LYS A 152 17.64 1.59 3.06
CA LYS A 152 16.70 0.55 3.51
C LYS A 152 16.57 -0.60 2.52
N ALA A 153 16.61 -0.28 1.22
CA ALA A 153 16.54 -1.24 0.13
C ALA A 153 17.89 -1.90 -0.19
N ASN A 154 18.97 -1.57 0.52
CA ASN A 154 20.36 -1.97 0.23
C ASN A 154 20.81 -1.58 -1.18
N MET A 155 20.46 -0.39 -1.63
CA MET A 155 20.78 0.19 -2.93
C MET A 155 21.50 1.54 -2.77
N SER A 156 22.26 1.95 -3.78
CA SER A 156 22.63 3.36 -3.98
C SER A 156 21.38 4.19 -4.32
N LEU A 157 21.45 5.51 -4.15
CA LEU A 157 20.34 6.40 -4.54
C LEU A 157 20.06 6.31 -6.05
N GLU A 158 21.08 6.12 -6.88
CA GLU A 158 20.94 5.97 -8.33
C GLU A 158 20.17 4.69 -8.68
N GLU A 159 20.57 3.55 -8.11
CA GLU A 159 19.89 2.26 -8.28
C GLU A 159 18.44 2.32 -7.80
N TYR A 160 18.20 2.89 -6.61
CA TYR A 160 16.86 3.03 -6.07
C TYR A 160 15.99 3.97 -6.91
N SER A 161 16.57 5.04 -7.45
CA SER A 161 15.85 5.95 -8.37
C SER A 161 15.45 5.23 -9.65
N ALA A 162 16.37 4.48 -10.25
CA ALA A 162 16.09 3.67 -11.44
C ALA A 162 15.00 2.64 -11.15
N PHE A 163 15.07 1.96 -10.00
CA PHE A 163 14.05 1.02 -9.53
C PHE A 163 12.67 1.67 -9.40
N VAL A 164 12.54 2.79 -8.70
CA VAL A 164 11.27 3.51 -8.51
C VAL A 164 10.67 3.92 -9.85
N TYR A 165 11.49 4.49 -10.73
CA TYR A 165 11.03 4.96 -12.04
C TYR A 165 10.61 3.80 -12.95
N GLN A 166 11.30 2.66 -12.87
CA GLN A 166 10.92 1.44 -13.58
C GLN A 166 9.61 0.87 -13.03
N ALA A 167 9.45 0.78 -11.71
CA ALA A 167 8.23 0.31 -11.05
C ALA A 167 7.00 1.14 -11.43
N CYS A 168 7.17 2.45 -11.63
CA CYS A 168 6.14 3.38 -12.09
C CYS A 168 5.98 3.43 -13.62
N HIS A 169 6.68 2.60 -14.40
CA HIS A 169 6.72 2.61 -15.87
C HIS A 169 7.17 3.94 -16.49
N LEU A 170 7.90 4.79 -15.74
CA LEU A 170 8.34 6.09 -16.26
C LEU A 170 9.39 5.99 -17.39
N ASN A 171 9.99 4.84 -17.58
CA ASN A 171 10.92 4.57 -18.68
C ASN A 171 10.22 4.22 -20.01
N ALA A 172 8.91 3.91 -19.97
CA ALA A 172 8.12 3.65 -21.18
C ALA A 172 7.88 4.95 -21.98
N GLU A 173 7.64 4.87 -23.26
CA GLU A 173 7.35 6.03 -24.11
C GLU A 173 6.11 6.80 -23.61
N ASN A 174 5.07 6.07 -23.22
CA ASN A 174 3.84 6.61 -22.62
C ASN A 174 3.47 5.86 -21.32
N PRO A 175 3.90 6.35 -20.14
CA PRO A 175 3.59 5.71 -18.87
C PRO A 175 2.10 5.53 -18.60
N LYS A 176 1.26 6.50 -18.98
CA LYS A 176 -0.19 6.41 -18.81
C LYS A 176 -0.78 5.25 -19.64
N ALA A 177 -0.31 5.05 -20.86
CA ALA A 177 -0.79 3.94 -21.70
C ALA A 177 -0.42 2.58 -21.09
N GLU A 178 0.77 2.45 -20.50
CA GLU A 178 1.15 1.21 -19.79
C GLU A 178 0.24 0.93 -18.59
N TRP A 179 -0.06 1.95 -17.79
CA TRP A 179 -0.96 1.80 -16.65
C TRP A 179 -2.40 1.52 -17.07
N LEU A 180 -2.89 2.07 -18.18
CA LEU A 180 -4.21 1.72 -18.73
C LEU A 180 -4.26 0.27 -19.17
N LYS A 181 -3.17 -0.26 -19.76
CA LYS A 181 -3.06 -1.67 -20.12
C LYS A 181 -3.06 -2.57 -18.87
N ILE A 182 -2.27 -2.22 -17.84
CA ILE A 182 -2.26 -2.94 -16.56
C ILE A 182 -3.66 -2.96 -15.96
N ARG A 183 -4.36 -1.82 -15.94
CA ARG A 183 -5.75 -1.72 -15.47
C ARG A 183 -6.67 -2.69 -16.22
N GLU A 184 -6.56 -2.76 -17.54
CA GLU A 184 -7.39 -3.63 -18.36
C GLU A 184 -7.06 -5.12 -18.10
N ASP A 185 -5.79 -5.48 -18.02
CA ASP A 185 -5.35 -6.84 -17.72
C ASP A 185 -5.82 -7.29 -16.32
N GLN A 186 -5.62 -6.45 -15.30
CA GLN A 186 -6.10 -6.70 -13.94
C GLN A 186 -7.64 -6.75 -13.87
N GLN A 187 -8.33 -5.94 -14.67
CA GLN A 187 -9.80 -5.94 -14.70
C GLN A 187 -10.35 -7.29 -15.21
N ARG A 188 -9.72 -7.89 -16.21
CA ARG A 188 -10.09 -9.25 -16.68
C ARG A 188 -9.89 -10.29 -15.58
N ILE A 189 -8.76 -10.21 -14.86
CA ILE A 189 -8.49 -11.10 -13.73
C ILE A 189 -9.55 -10.92 -12.64
N LYS A 190 -9.83 -9.67 -12.24
CA LYS A 190 -10.87 -9.34 -11.26
C LYS A 190 -12.23 -9.90 -11.64
N GLU A 191 -12.68 -9.68 -12.88
CA GLU A 191 -13.99 -10.16 -13.37
C GLU A 191 -14.10 -11.68 -13.39
N TYR A 192 -12.99 -12.38 -13.56
CA TYR A 192 -12.93 -13.82 -13.40
C TYR A 192 -13.05 -14.19 -11.91
N LEU A 193 -12.25 -13.59 -11.05
CA LEU A 193 -12.18 -13.88 -9.62
C LEU A 193 -13.46 -13.49 -8.86
N ASP A 194 -14.20 -12.46 -9.29
CA ASP A 194 -15.51 -12.09 -8.69
C ASP A 194 -16.58 -13.19 -8.80
N LYS A 195 -16.36 -14.19 -9.66
CA LYS A 195 -17.28 -15.33 -9.86
C LYS A 195 -16.86 -16.58 -9.10
N VAL A 196 -15.67 -16.54 -8.49
CA VAL A 196 -15.05 -17.66 -7.79
C VAL A 196 -15.55 -17.69 -6.34
N LYS A 197 -15.74 -18.90 -5.82
CA LYS A 197 -16.12 -19.12 -4.43
C LYS A 197 -14.97 -19.59 -3.56
N GLU A 198 -14.12 -20.48 -4.08
CA GLU A 198 -13.05 -21.11 -3.34
C GLU A 198 -11.71 -20.85 -4.01
N MET A 199 -10.73 -20.46 -3.21
CA MET A 199 -9.35 -20.23 -3.63
C MET A 199 -8.41 -21.17 -2.87
N GLN A 200 -7.34 -21.59 -3.56
CA GLN A 200 -6.22 -22.29 -2.93
C GLN A 200 -4.90 -21.72 -3.45
N TYR A 201 -4.03 -21.34 -2.54
CA TYR A 201 -2.63 -21.02 -2.83
C TYR A 201 -1.76 -22.21 -2.46
N LYS A 202 -0.92 -22.66 -3.38
CA LYS A 202 -0.09 -23.84 -3.21
C LYS A 202 1.33 -23.62 -3.71
N SER A 203 2.31 -24.09 -2.95
CA SER A 203 3.72 -24.17 -3.31
C SER A 203 4.38 -25.28 -2.47
N ASP A 204 5.70 -25.43 -2.53
CA ASP A 204 6.42 -26.45 -1.74
C ASP A 204 6.21 -26.31 -0.23
N LYS A 205 6.07 -25.06 0.26
CA LYS A 205 5.93 -24.76 1.70
C LYS A 205 4.53 -24.22 2.06
N THR A 206 3.66 -24.02 1.09
CA THR A 206 2.32 -23.44 1.27
C THR A 206 1.25 -24.37 0.70
N ASP A 207 0.22 -24.64 1.47
CA ASP A 207 -1.06 -25.20 1.03
C ASP A 207 -2.16 -24.62 1.92
N ILE A 208 -2.81 -23.56 1.43
CA ILE A 208 -3.84 -22.82 2.15
C ILE A 208 -5.06 -22.62 1.26
N ARG A 209 -6.25 -22.85 1.82
CA ARG A 209 -7.55 -22.72 1.14
C ARG A 209 -8.42 -21.75 1.90
N PHE A 210 -9.25 -21.02 1.15
CA PHE A 210 -10.19 -20.08 1.72
C PHE A 210 -11.33 -19.78 0.74
N SER A 211 -12.48 -19.41 1.30
CA SER A 211 -13.60 -18.93 0.49
C SER A 211 -13.50 -17.42 0.27
N VAL A 212 -13.90 -16.98 -0.91
CA VAL A 212 -14.13 -15.58 -1.31
C VAL A 212 -15.58 -15.37 -1.75
N GLU A 213 -16.49 -16.30 -1.40
CA GLU A 213 -17.91 -16.22 -1.79
C GLU A 213 -18.55 -14.96 -1.22
N GLY A 214 -19.18 -14.17 -2.08
CA GLY A 214 -19.80 -12.89 -1.69
C GLY A 214 -18.80 -11.76 -1.44
N ARG A 215 -17.53 -11.95 -1.72
CA ARG A 215 -16.50 -10.91 -1.66
C ARG A 215 -16.33 -10.20 -3.01
N THR A 216 -15.79 -8.99 -2.96
CA THR A 216 -15.46 -8.21 -4.15
C THR A 216 -13.95 -8.16 -4.29
N TRP A 217 -13.43 -8.48 -5.45
CA TRP A 217 -12.04 -8.26 -5.80
C TRP A 217 -11.84 -6.81 -6.24
N ILE A 218 -10.73 -6.23 -5.87
CA ILE A 218 -10.36 -4.85 -6.19
C ILE A 218 -9.18 -4.88 -7.16
N ASN A 219 -9.30 -4.06 -8.19
CA ASN A 219 -8.24 -3.79 -9.16
C ASN A 219 -7.42 -2.59 -8.65
N SER A 220 -6.23 -2.85 -8.11
CA SER A 220 -5.30 -1.81 -7.64
C SER A 220 -4.40 -1.39 -8.80
N ASP A 221 -4.88 -0.46 -9.60
CA ASP A 221 -4.40 -0.10 -10.93
C ASP A 221 -3.47 1.13 -10.98
N GLY A 222 -3.00 1.64 -9.86
CA GLY A 222 -2.12 2.81 -9.83
C GLY A 222 -2.81 4.14 -9.52
N GLN A 223 -4.13 4.19 -9.45
CA GLN A 223 -4.82 5.45 -9.15
C GLN A 223 -4.67 5.88 -7.69
N ALA A 224 -4.73 4.94 -6.74
CA ALA A 224 -4.62 5.25 -5.32
C ALA A 224 -3.19 5.18 -4.76
N ASN A 225 -2.35 4.31 -5.33
CA ASN A 225 -0.94 4.13 -5.01
C ASN A 225 -0.12 4.08 -6.31
N MET A 226 1.01 4.78 -6.36
CA MET A 226 1.91 4.76 -7.51
C MET A 226 3.36 4.48 -7.04
N PRO A 227 3.96 3.32 -7.39
CA PRO A 227 3.39 2.28 -8.23
C PRO A 227 2.27 1.50 -7.55
N SER A 228 1.60 0.67 -8.35
CA SER A 228 0.62 -0.30 -7.91
C SER A 228 0.80 -1.60 -8.71
N GLY A 229 -0.22 -2.40 -8.86
CA GLY A 229 -0.19 -3.65 -9.63
C GLY A 229 -0.47 -4.85 -8.76
N GLU A 230 -1.75 -4.99 -8.36
CA GLU A 230 -2.28 -6.14 -7.64
C GLU A 230 -3.78 -6.28 -7.86
N VAL A 231 -4.28 -7.46 -7.65
CA VAL A 231 -5.69 -7.73 -7.43
C VAL A 231 -5.86 -8.32 -6.04
N PHE A 232 -6.76 -7.76 -5.24
CA PHE A 232 -6.92 -8.15 -3.84
C PHE A 232 -8.39 -8.27 -3.42
N SER A 233 -8.63 -9.06 -2.39
CA SER A 233 -9.92 -9.22 -1.74
C SER A 233 -9.75 -9.56 -0.26
N ALA A 234 -10.85 -9.81 0.45
CA ALA A 234 -10.83 -10.36 1.80
C ALA A 234 -11.32 -11.81 1.78
N PRO A 235 -10.71 -12.75 2.50
CA PRO A 235 -11.30 -14.08 2.65
C PRO A 235 -12.54 -14.03 3.54
N VAL A 236 -13.41 -15.03 3.42
CA VAL A 236 -14.45 -15.27 4.43
C VAL A 236 -13.75 -15.70 5.72
N GLU A 237 -14.04 -15.02 6.82
CA GLU A 237 -13.22 -15.00 8.03
C GLU A 237 -12.93 -16.38 8.63
N ASP A 238 -13.92 -17.28 8.66
CA ASP A 238 -13.84 -18.62 9.23
C ASP A 238 -13.51 -19.72 8.21
N SER A 239 -13.30 -19.34 6.95
CA SER A 239 -13.08 -20.31 5.85
C SER A 239 -11.62 -20.70 5.65
N VAL A 240 -10.68 -19.90 6.16
CA VAL A 240 -9.25 -20.10 5.90
C VAL A 240 -8.74 -21.33 6.63
N ASN A 241 -8.12 -22.26 5.89
CA ASN A 241 -7.58 -23.49 6.45
C ASN A 241 -6.28 -23.90 5.74
N GLY A 242 -5.29 -24.37 6.50
CA GLY A 242 -4.05 -24.88 5.95
C GLY A 242 -2.80 -24.18 6.52
N LYS A 243 -1.74 -24.17 5.72
CA LYS A 243 -0.46 -23.57 6.07
C LYS A 243 -0.02 -22.60 4.97
N VAL A 244 0.51 -21.45 5.36
CA VAL A 244 1.20 -20.52 4.47
C VAL A 244 2.60 -20.22 4.98
N TYR A 245 3.56 -20.15 4.05
CA TYR A 245 4.93 -19.69 4.30
C TYR A 245 5.20 -18.42 3.50
N PHE A 246 5.70 -17.39 4.17
CA PHE A 246 6.06 -16.10 3.56
C PHE A 246 7.58 -16.02 3.42
N SER A 247 8.03 -15.94 2.17
CA SER A 247 9.44 -16.01 1.79
C SER A 247 10.16 -14.67 1.78
N TYR A 248 9.41 -13.57 1.65
CA TYR A 248 10.00 -12.23 1.70
C TYR A 248 10.12 -11.72 3.14
N PRO A 249 11.19 -10.97 3.45
CA PRO A 249 11.31 -10.31 4.74
C PRO A 249 10.21 -9.27 4.89
N SER A 250 9.62 -9.22 6.06
CA SER A 250 8.60 -8.25 6.44
C SER A 250 9.09 -7.39 7.60
N ILE A 251 8.47 -6.23 7.79
CA ILE A 251 8.81 -5.30 8.86
C ILE A 251 7.55 -4.94 9.62
N TYR A 252 7.58 -5.12 10.92
CA TYR A 252 6.51 -4.66 11.79
C TYR A 252 7.06 -3.74 12.87
N MET A 253 6.53 -2.51 12.93
CA MET A 253 6.97 -1.47 13.87
C MET A 253 8.50 -1.23 13.91
N GLY A 254 9.15 -1.34 12.75
CA GLY A 254 10.61 -1.13 12.61
C GLY A 254 11.47 -2.37 12.93
N ARG A 255 10.86 -3.52 13.21
CA ARG A 255 11.55 -4.79 13.50
C ARG A 255 11.42 -5.73 12.30
N ASP A 256 12.54 -6.30 11.89
CA ASP A 256 12.59 -7.26 10.79
C ASP A 256 12.04 -8.63 11.25
N VAL A 257 11.24 -9.27 10.40
CA VAL A 257 10.73 -10.65 10.58
C VAL A 257 10.88 -11.37 9.26
N SER A 258 11.44 -12.57 9.25
CA SER A 258 11.65 -13.33 8.01
C SER A 258 11.33 -14.83 8.17
N GLY A 259 11.02 -15.48 7.04
CA GLY A 259 10.71 -16.91 7.01
C GLY A 259 9.46 -17.28 7.82
N ILE A 260 8.41 -16.46 7.73
CA ILE A 260 7.19 -16.61 8.54
C ILE A 260 6.37 -17.82 8.06
N SER A 261 6.00 -18.71 8.95
CA SER A 261 5.04 -19.80 8.74
C SER A 261 3.83 -19.64 9.65
N LEU A 262 2.62 -19.69 9.05
CA LEU A 262 1.36 -19.62 9.80
C LEU A 262 0.52 -20.87 9.53
N TRP A 263 -0.05 -21.47 10.58
CA TRP A 263 -1.02 -22.58 10.50
C TRP A 263 -2.39 -22.07 10.89
N VAL A 264 -3.38 -22.38 10.10
CA VAL A 264 -4.72 -21.81 10.19
C VAL A 264 -5.77 -22.92 10.23
N GLU A 265 -6.69 -22.84 11.17
CA GLU A 265 -7.85 -23.71 11.29
C GLU A 265 -9.11 -22.88 11.49
N ASN A 266 -10.12 -23.10 10.66
CA ASN A 266 -11.42 -22.39 10.68
C ASN A 266 -11.23 -20.86 10.80
N GLY A 267 -10.37 -20.32 9.92
CA GLY A 267 -10.03 -18.91 9.83
C GLY A 267 -9.01 -18.40 10.84
N LYS A 268 -8.84 -19.10 11.95
CA LYS A 268 -7.97 -18.66 13.05
C LYS A 268 -6.55 -19.17 12.90
N ILE A 269 -5.58 -18.29 12.97
CA ILE A 269 -4.17 -18.62 13.08
C ILE A 269 -3.96 -19.26 14.48
N ILE A 270 -3.60 -20.53 14.50
CA ILE A 270 -3.47 -21.33 15.72
C ILE A 270 -2.01 -21.59 16.10
N LYS A 271 -1.09 -21.44 15.13
CA LYS A 271 0.35 -21.61 15.33
C LYS A 271 1.12 -20.72 14.36
N TRP A 272 2.25 -20.21 14.80
CA TRP A 272 3.17 -19.41 14.01
C TRP A 272 4.62 -19.76 14.34
N ASP A 273 5.50 -19.48 13.38
CA ASP A 273 6.95 -19.64 13.48
C ASP A 273 7.63 -18.64 12.54
N ALA A 274 8.86 -18.25 12.83
CA ALA A 274 9.67 -17.41 11.97
C ALA A 274 11.15 -17.79 12.09
N GLU A 275 11.88 -17.69 11.00
CA GLU A 275 13.33 -17.91 10.98
C GLU A 275 14.06 -16.80 11.76
N GLU A 276 13.52 -15.55 11.70
CA GLU A 276 14.00 -14.39 12.46
C GLU A 276 12.81 -13.56 12.95
N GLY A 277 12.93 -12.97 14.15
CA GLY A 277 11.93 -12.03 14.71
C GLY A 277 10.66 -12.71 15.23
N GLY A 278 10.69 -13.97 15.62
CA GLY A 278 9.52 -14.72 16.10
C GLY A 278 8.77 -14.06 17.25
N GLU A 279 9.47 -13.33 18.13
CA GLU A 279 8.86 -12.60 19.25
C GLU A 279 7.96 -11.42 18.79
N VAL A 280 8.11 -10.96 17.54
CA VAL A 280 7.20 -9.98 16.94
C VAL A 280 5.85 -10.62 16.66
N LEU A 281 5.83 -11.88 16.21
CA LEU A 281 4.59 -12.63 15.95
C LEU A 281 3.79 -12.82 17.24
N ASP A 282 4.46 -13.11 18.37
CA ASP A 282 3.79 -13.23 19.68
C ASP A 282 3.09 -11.93 20.08
N GLN A 283 3.74 -10.79 19.84
CA GLN A 283 3.16 -9.47 20.09
C GLN A 283 1.97 -9.19 19.16
N VAL A 284 2.13 -9.45 17.86
CA VAL A 284 1.08 -9.24 16.86
C VAL A 284 -0.15 -10.07 17.16
N PHE A 285 0.00 -11.38 17.40
CA PHE A 285 -1.14 -12.26 17.61
C PHE A 285 -1.78 -12.14 19.01
N SER A 286 -1.22 -11.30 19.89
CA SER A 286 -1.88 -10.84 21.12
C SER A 286 -2.91 -9.73 20.88
N ILE A 287 -2.86 -9.06 19.71
CA ILE A 287 -3.77 -7.97 19.36
C ILE A 287 -5.11 -8.56 18.90
N ALA A 288 -6.21 -7.97 19.37
CA ALA A 288 -7.56 -8.41 19.01
C ALA A 288 -7.76 -8.37 17.48
N GLY A 289 -8.24 -9.48 16.90
CA GLY A 289 -8.49 -9.63 15.47
C GLY A 289 -7.24 -9.82 14.61
N ALA A 290 -6.03 -9.77 15.16
CA ALA A 290 -4.80 -9.98 14.40
C ALA A 290 -4.57 -11.44 13.99
N ASN A 291 -5.23 -12.38 14.64
CA ASN A 291 -5.13 -13.80 14.35
C ASN A 291 -6.10 -14.31 13.27
N TYR A 292 -6.60 -13.39 12.43
CA TYR A 292 -7.40 -13.67 11.23
C TYR A 292 -6.80 -12.93 10.05
N PHE A 293 -6.94 -13.51 8.85
CA PHE A 293 -6.57 -12.81 7.64
C PHE A 293 -7.64 -11.78 7.26
N GLY A 294 -7.19 -10.56 6.99
CA GLY A 294 -8.02 -9.44 6.51
C GLY A 294 -7.93 -9.22 5.01
N GLU A 295 -6.88 -9.77 4.37
CA GLU A 295 -6.64 -9.62 2.94
C GLU A 295 -5.98 -10.84 2.33
N VAL A 296 -6.31 -11.09 1.06
CA VAL A 296 -5.65 -12.05 0.15
C VAL A 296 -5.44 -11.37 -1.20
N ALA A 297 -4.23 -11.45 -1.74
CA ALA A 297 -3.89 -10.70 -2.94
C ALA A 297 -2.87 -11.39 -3.84
N ILE A 298 -2.79 -10.93 -5.09
CA ILE A 298 -1.88 -11.43 -6.12
C ILE A 298 -1.17 -10.21 -6.73
N GLY A 299 0.15 -10.15 -6.61
CA GLY A 299 1.00 -9.12 -7.21
C GLY A 299 1.12 -9.31 -8.72
N THR A 300 1.03 -8.21 -9.46
CA THR A 300 0.98 -8.19 -10.93
C THR A 300 1.96 -7.18 -11.57
N ASN A 301 2.71 -6.41 -10.78
CA ASN A 301 3.70 -5.48 -11.33
C ASN A 301 5.05 -6.19 -11.57
N TYR A 302 5.21 -6.76 -12.76
CA TYR A 302 6.43 -7.48 -13.14
C TYR A 302 7.66 -6.57 -13.37
N ASN A 303 7.51 -5.25 -13.26
CA ASN A 303 8.62 -4.32 -13.25
C ASN A 303 9.27 -4.17 -11.86
N ILE A 304 8.59 -4.63 -10.81
CA ILE A 304 9.16 -4.75 -9.46
C ILE A 304 9.78 -6.14 -9.35
N ARG A 305 11.12 -6.21 -9.32
CA ARG A 305 11.84 -7.49 -9.43
C ARG A 305 12.54 -7.94 -8.15
N GLN A 306 12.49 -7.12 -7.10
CA GLN A 306 13.12 -7.43 -5.81
C GLN A 306 12.42 -6.69 -4.69
N SER A 307 12.51 -7.22 -3.48
CA SER A 307 12.02 -6.56 -2.27
C SER A 307 12.88 -5.35 -1.93
N THR A 308 12.25 -4.30 -1.48
CA THR A 308 12.86 -3.07 -1.01
C THR A 308 12.64 -2.82 0.48
N ARG A 309 11.94 -3.74 1.15
CA ARG A 309 11.44 -3.57 2.53
C ARG A 309 10.51 -2.35 2.66
N ASN A 310 9.90 -1.93 1.57
CA ASN A 310 8.85 -0.92 1.52
C ASN A 310 7.60 -1.56 0.94
N ILE A 311 6.59 -1.73 1.77
CA ILE A 311 5.36 -2.44 1.42
C ILE A 311 4.67 -1.84 0.19
N LEU A 312 4.78 -0.52 -0.06
CA LEU A 312 4.23 0.11 -1.26
C LEU A 312 4.69 -0.54 -2.57
N PHE A 313 5.90 -1.12 -2.59
CA PHE A 313 6.44 -1.85 -3.73
C PHE A 313 6.29 -3.35 -3.56
N ASP A 314 6.62 -3.86 -2.37
CA ASP A 314 6.86 -5.27 -2.18
C ASP A 314 5.58 -6.12 -2.33
N GLU A 315 4.43 -5.62 -1.90
CA GLU A 315 3.12 -6.27 -2.08
C GLU A 315 2.65 -6.31 -3.55
N LYS A 316 3.26 -5.48 -4.42
CA LYS A 316 2.90 -5.38 -5.84
C LYS A 316 3.79 -6.23 -6.75
N ILE A 317 4.83 -6.89 -6.23
CA ILE A 317 5.79 -7.68 -7.03
C ILE A 317 5.04 -8.68 -7.90
N GLY A 318 5.22 -8.61 -9.22
CA GLY A 318 4.62 -9.57 -10.15
C GLY A 318 5.20 -10.97 -9.93
N GLY A 319 4.32 -11.95 -9.79
CA GLY A 319 4.76 -13.31 -9.50
C GLY A 319 4.69 -13.68 -8.01
N THR A 320 4.10 -12.85 -7.17
CA THR A 320 3.90 -13.10 -5.73
C THR A 320 2.43 -13.18 -5.37
N ILE A 321 2.16 -13.74 -4.20
CA ILE A 321 0.94 -13.49 -3.45
C ILE A 321 1.31 -12.78 -2.14
N HIS A 322 0.35 -12.06 -1.58
CA HIS A 322 0.45 -11.63 -0.19
C HIS A 322 -0.86 -11.87 0.56
N MET A 323 -0.76 -12.00 1.85
CA MET A 323 -1.89 -12.10 2.76
C MET A 323 -1.63 -11.19 3.95
N ALA A 324 -2.64 -10.36 4.30
CA ALA A 324 -2.52 -9.51 5.47
C ALA A 324 -3.28 -10.08 6.67
N VAL A 325 -2.64 -10.04 7.84
CA VAL A 325 -3.33 -10.33 9.10
C VAL A 325 -3.95 -9.08 9.67
N GLY A 326 -5.11 -9.22 10.31
CA GLY A 326 -5.79 -8.14 11.01
C GLY A 326 -6.92 -7.48 10.22
N GLN A 327 -6.91 -6.15 10.13
CA GLN A 327 -8.02 -5.35 9.61
C GLN A 327 -8.34 -5.66 8.15
N SER A 328 -9.61 -5.96 7.85
CA SER A 328 -10.11 -6.14 6.49
C SER A 328 -10.58 -4.82 5.85
N TYR A 329 -10.52 -4.75 4.53
CA TYR A 329 -11.12 -3.67 3.75
C TYR A 329 -12.62 -3.85 3.57
N LYS A 330 -13.41 -2.85 3.97
CA LYS A 330 -14.87 -2.85 3.82
C LYS A 330 -15.31 -2.98 2.36
N GLN A 331 -14.58 -2.38 1.44
CA GLN A 331 -14.87 -2.40 0.00
C GLN A 331 -14.79 -3.82 -0.60
N CYS A 332 -14.02 -4.72 0.02
CA CYS A 332 -13.97 -6.13 -0.35
C CYS A 332 -15.09 -6.95 0.30
N GLY A 333 -15.88 -6.38 1.20
CA GLY A 333 -16.87 -7.09 2.00
C GLY A 333 -16.29 -7.76 3.25
N GLY A 334 -15.03 -7.50 3.61
CA GLY A 334 -14.37 -8.05 4.79
C GLY A 334 -14.93 -7.54 6.10
N LEU A 335 -15.07 -8.43 7.09
CA LEU A 335 -15.71 -8.15 8.38
C LEU A 335 -14.70 -8.10 9.52
N ASN A 336 -13.52 -8.69 9.38
CA ASN A 336 -12.54 -8.71 10.47
C ASN A 336 -12.11 -7.30 10.86
N ARG A 337 -12.05 -7.05 12.17
CA ARG A 337 -11.66 -5.77 12.76
C ARG A 337 -10.43 -5.95 13.64
N SER A 338 -9.43 -5.12 13.40
CA SER A 338 -8.21 -5.07 14.19
C SER A 338 -7.62 -3.65 14.15
N SER A 339 -6.74 -3.36 15.08
CA SER A 339 -5.93 -2.12 15.05
C SER A 339 -4.71 -2.23 14.14
N ILE A 340 -4.47 -3.40 13.55
CA ILE A 340 -3.35 -3.64 12.63
C ILE A 340 -3.85 -4.16 11.29
N HIS A 341 -3.06 -3.90 10.26
CA HIS A 341 -3.07 -4.53 8.95
C HIS A 341 -1.62 -4.75 8.59
N TRP A 342 -1.21 -6.01 8.44
CA TRP A 342 0.19 -6.35 8.19
C TRP A 342 0.32 -7.39 7.08
N ASP A 343 0.84 -6.93 5.95
CA ASP A 343 1.06 -7.74 4.76
C ASP A 343 2.33 -8.57 4.89
N MET A 344 2.20 -9.82 4.48
CA MET A 344 3.31 -10.78 4.35
C MET A 344 3.26 -11.39 2.96
N ILE A 345 4.43 -11.52 2.33
CA ILE A 345 4.55 -11.80 0.89
C ILE A 345 5.29 -13.12 0.68
N THR A 346 4.86 -13.91 -0.31
CA THR A 346 5.58 -15.10 -0.75
C THR A 346 5.76 -15.14 -2.26
N ASP A 347 6.93 -15.64 -2.67
CA ASP A 347 7.25 -15.90 -4.06
C ASP A 347 6.48 -17.10 -4.58
N MET A 348 5.90 -16.94 -5.77
CA MET A 348 5.15 -17.98 -6.48
C MET A 348 5.80 -18.34 -7.84
N THR A 349 7.02 -17.83 -8.11
CA THR A 349 7.64 -17.97 -9.44
C THR A 349 8.25 -19.35 -9.69
N GLU A 350 8.68 -20.07 -8.64
CA GLU A 350 9.33 -21.38 -8.79
C GLU A 350 8.33 -22.55 -8.80
N SER A 351 7.51 -22.67 -7.75
CA SER A 351 6.59 -23.78 -7.55
C SER A 351 5.15 -23.36 -7.26
N GLY A 352 4.87 -22.03 -7.34
CA GLY A 352 3.58 -21.48 -6.98
C GLY A 352 2.46 -21.82 -7.96
N GLN A 353 1.32 -22.19 -7.40
CA GLN A 353 0.07 -22.48 -8.11
C GLN A 353 -1.11 -21.84 -7.38
N ILE A 354 -2.06 -21.30 -8.14
CA ILE A 354 -3.34 -20.82 -7.60
C ILE A 354 -4.46 -21.58 -8.29
N TYR A 355 -5.36 -22.13 -7.47
CA TYR A 355 -6.58 -22.77 -7.92
C TYR A 355 -7.79 -21.90 -7.53
N ALA A 356 -8.74 -21.79 -8.45
CA ALA A 356 -10.03 -21.13 -8.28
C ALA A 356 -11.12 -22.15 -8.59
N ASP A 357 -12.00 -22.47 -7.63
CA ASP A 357 -13.01 -23.53 -7.71
C ASP A 357 -12.43 -24.87 -8.24
N GLY A 358 -11.22 -25.20 -7.81
CA GLY A 358 -10.50 -26.41 -8.21
C GLY A 358 -9.79 -26.35 -9.57
N LYS A 359 -9.97 -25.27 -10.35
CA LYS A 359 -9.28 -25.06 -11.63
C LYS A 359 -7.96 -24.33 -11.42
N LEU A 360 -6.87 -24.82 -12.00
CA LEU A 360 -5.58 -24.12 -12.03
C LEU A 360 -5.71 -22.87 -12.90
N ILE A 361 -5.47 -21.69 -12.30
CA ILE A 361 -5.58 -20.37 -12.96
C ILE A 361 -4.27 -19.59 -12.98
N TYR A 362 -3.29 -20.06 -12.22
CA TYR A 362 -2.00 -19.37 -12.09
C TYR A 362 -0.92 -20.42 -11.79
N GLU A 363 0.20 -20.32 -12.48
CA GLU A 363 1.33 -21.21 -12.28
C GLU A 363 2.65 -20.46 -12.47
N LYS A 364 3.59 -20.70 -11.57
CA LYS A 364 4.97 -20.16 -11.63
C LYS A 364 5.00 -18.65 -11.93
N GLY A 365 4.25 -17.89 -11.17
CA GLY A 365 4.24 -16.44 -11.26
C GLY A 365 3.39 -15.85 -12.39
N LYS A 366 2.60 -16.66 -13.11
CA LYS A 366 1.83 -16.18 -14.27
C LYS A 366 0.38 -16.68 -14.28
N PHE A 367 -0.54 -15.80 -14.65
CA PHE A 367 -1.93 -16.18 -14.90
C PHE A 367 -2.06 -17.03 -16.18
N LEU A 368 -3.01 -17.98 -16.15
CA LEU A 368 -3.37 -18.87 -17.25
C LEU A 368 -4.76 -18.53 -17.84
N ILE A 369 -5.36 -17.42 -17.40
CA ILE A 369 -6.70 -16.93 -17.76
C ILE A 369 -6.61 -15.59 -18.49
#